data_43012709829e5a79626aacdc4dd0a7b9
#
_entry.id   43012709829e5a79626aacdc4dd0a7b9
#
_cell.length_a   1.000
_cell.length_b   1.000
_cell.length_c   1.000
_cell.angle_alpha   90.00
_cell.angle_beta   90.00
_cell.angle_gamma   90.00
#
_symmetry.space_group_name_H-M   'P 1'
#
loop_
_entity.id
_entity.type
_entity.pdbx_description
1 polymer ?
#
loop_
_entity_poly.entity_id
_entity_poly.type
_entity_poly.pdbx_seq_one_letter_code
_entity_poly.pdbx_strand_id
1 'polypeptide(L)'
;MIGNKFKVARSASGLSLRALSDAIDGIVSAQAIGKYERNEDMPSSRVLIALAKALDVTEEYLLNEDEIALEGVDFRKKVGASSKEEAVLEARAIHMLERYLAVEDLLQMRSVDWEQPRSAPHPVADLRDAEDAARSVRDDWGLGNDPIPQLAELLEERGIKILSFDLDDIDGLAAKVRRKDRAAARVIVIKRSTWSERKRFNLAHELGHMVIAPSGGVDEEKAAHRFAGAFLMPADVLRAEVGVHRSSISIGELVALKKRFGVSIQALVYRCKDLGIISQAAFARLFKIFAERGWRTAPFEEPETMEPELEQPKRFERLCYRALAEGVIGESRAAELLGISVRELDARLDQVAA
;
A
#
# COMPACT_ATOMS: atom_id res chain seq x y z
N MET A 1 19.93 -15.26 7.66
CA MET A 1 19.99 -16.74 7.88
C MET A 1 18.96 -17.41 6.96
N ILE A 2 19.37 -18.43 6.23
CA ILE A 2 18.61 -19.13 5.16
C ILE A 2 17.22 -19.63 5.64
N GLY A 3 17.13 -20.16 6.86
CA GLY A 3 15.87 -20.68 7.40
C GLY A 3 14.72 -19.66 7.48
N ASN A 4 15.03 -18.39 7.71
CA ASN A 4 14.01 -17.35 7.68
C ASN A 4 13.41 -17.18 6.28
N LYS A 5 14.23 -17.31 5.21
CA LYS A 5 13.75 -17.24 3.81
C LYS A 5 12.78 -18.38 3.51
N PHE A 6 13.09 -19.61 3.94
CA PHE A 6 12.16 -20.75 3.80
C PHE A 6 10.82 -20.46 4.50
N LYS A 7 10.88 -19.97 5.73
CA LYS A 7 9.69 -19.65 6.50
C LYS A 7 8.86 -18.54 5.84
N VAL A 8 9.50 -17.46 5.39
CA VAL A 8 8.85 -16.34 4.70
C VAL A 8 8.19 -16.82 3.41
N ALA A 9 8.92 -17.53 2.54
CA ALA A 9 8.39 -18.06 1.28
C ALA A 9 7.19 -19.00 1.51
N ARG A 10 7.31 -19.94 2.45
CA ARG A 10 6.21 -20.87 2.78
C ARG A 10 4.98 -20.12 3.33
N SER A 11 5.20 -19.19 4.23
CA SER A 11 4.10 -18.40 4.80
C SER A 11 3.42 -17.52 3.75
N ALA A 12 4.20 -16.90 2.86
CA ALA A 12 3.68 -16.11 1.74
C ALA A 12 2.80 -16.94 0.79
N SER A 13 3.17 -18.22 0.58
CA SER A 13 2.37 -19.19 -0.18
C SER A 13 1.16 -19.74 0.60
N GLY A 14 0.96 -19.34 1.87
CA GLY A 14 -0.14 -19.82 2.72
C GLY A 14 -0.04 -21.29 3.13
N LEU A 15 1.09 -21.96 2.88
CA LEU A 15 1.30 -23.40 3.11
C LEU A 15 1.69 -23.67 4.57
N SER A 16 1.11 -24.73 5.16
CA SER A 16 1.63 -25.34 6.38
C SER A 16 2.89 -26.17 6.06
N LEU A 17 3.71 -26.50 7.08
CA LEU A 17 4.85 -27.41 6.89
C LEU A 17 4.44 -28.74 6.25
N ARG A 18 3.26 -29.27 6.62
CA ARG A 18 2.72 -30.50 6.06
C ARG A 18 2.28 -30.32 4.61
N ALA A 19 1.56 -29.25 4.32
CA ALA A 19 1.14 -28.96 2.95
C ALA A 19 2.33 -28.74 2.01
N LEU A 20 3.43 -28.12 2.49
CA LEU A 20 4.66 -27.98 1.70
C LEU A 20 5.36 -29.34 1.51
N SER A 21 5.39 -30.21 2.52
CA SER A 21 5.90 -31.59 2.37
C SER A 21 5.11 -32.37 1.32
N ASP A 22 3.78 -32.24 1.35
CA ASP A 22 2.89 -32.89 0.37
C ASP A 22 3.09 -32.31 -1.04
N ALA A 23 3.30 -31.00 -1.18
CA ALA A 23 3.53 -30.32 -2.44
C ALA A 23 4.84 -30.70 -3.15
N ILE A 24 5.80 -31.26 -2.40
CA ILE A 24 7.06 -31.80 -2.93
C ILE A 24 7.06 -33.34 -2.96
N ASP A 25 5.88 -33.96 -3.04
CA ASP A 25 5.70 -35.42 -3.09
C ASP A 25 6.36 -36.16 -1.93
N GLY A 26 6.45 -35.54 -0.75
CA GLY A 26 7.03 -36.14 0.44
C GLY A 26 8.55 -36.40 0.35
N ILE A 27 9.28 -35.74 -0.55
CA ILE A 27 10.75 -35.88 -0.68
C ILE A 27 11.42 -35.68 0.69
N VAL A 28 10.90 -34.79 1.51
CA VAL A 28 11.27 -34.60 2.92
C VAL A 28 10.01 -34.39 3.78
N SER A 29 10.12 -34.81 5.05
CA SER A 29 9.03 -34.67 6.00
C SER A 29 8.80 -33.20 6.45
N ALA A 30 7.60 -32.88 6.93
CA ALA A 30 7.29 -31.59 7.55
C ALA A 30 8.24 -31.26 8.71
N GLN A 31 8.72 -32.26 9.46
CA GLN A 31 9.70 -32.04 10.52
C GLN A 31 11.07 -31.61 9.97
N ALA A 32 11.51 -32.20 8.85
CA ALA A 32 12.76 -31.79 8.19
C ALA A 32 12.68 -30.36 7.67
N ILE A 33 11.55 -29.98 7.03
CA ILE A 33 11.31 -28.60 6.60
C ILE A 33 11.36 -27.64 7.80
N GLY A 34 10.73 -28.01 8.92
CA GLY A 34 10.79 -27.23 10.16
C GLY A 34 12.21 -27.05 10.72
N LYS A 35 13.11 -28.06 10.55
CA LYS A 35 14.52 -27.93 10.91
C LYS A 35 15.26 -26.96 10.00
N TYR A 36 14.97 -26.99 8.69
CA TYR A 36 15.53 -26.01 7.74
C TYR A 36 15.12 -24.59 8.12
N GLU A 37 13.84 -24.35 8.46
CA GLU A 37 13.35 -23.04 8.88
C GLU A 37 14.00 -22.51 10.18
N ARG A 38 14.42 -23.42 11.06
CA ARG A 38 15.14 -23.06 12.30
C ARG A 38 16.66 -23.05 12.17
N ASN A 39 17.19 -23.29 10.95
CA ASN A 39 18.61 -23.43 10.66
C ASN A 39 19.29 -24.58 11.47
N GLU A 40 18.54 -25.62 11.84
CA GLU A 40 19.04 -26.80 12.53
C GLU A 40 19.59 -27.82 11.54
N ASP A 41 19.26 -27.71 10.27
CA ASP A 41 19.71 -28.60 9.19
C ASP A 41 19.68 -27.84 7.85
N MET A 42 20.34 -28.35 6.82
CA MET A 42 20.39 -27.79 5.48
C MET A 42 19.79 -28.72 4.45
N PRO A 43 18.94 -28.26 3.53
CA PRO A 43 18.43 -29.07 2.45
C PRO A 43 19.56 -29.47 1.48
N SER A 44 19.53 -30.71 0.98
CA SER A 44 20.36 -31.07 -0.17
C SER A 44 19.92 -30.29 -1.42
N SER A 45 20.77 -30.19 -2.45
CA SER A 45 20.46 -29.50 -3.70
C SER A 45 19.15 -29.99 -4.34
N ARG A 46 18.89 -31.29 -4.32
CA ARG A 46 17.64 -31.89 -4.82
C ARG A 46 16.42 -31.39 -4.04
N VAL A 47 16.52 -31.31 -2.74
CA VAL A 47 15.45 -30.83 -1.85
C VAL A 47 15.24 -29.32 -2.02
N LEU A 48 16.34 -28.56 -2.13
CA LEU A 48 16.31 -27.12 -2.36
C LEU A 48 15.56 -26.78 -3.65
N ILE A 49 15.87 -27.45 -4.76
CA ILE A 49 15.19 -27.29 -6.05
C ILE A 49 13.70 -27.62 -5.93
N ALA A 50 13.34 -28.71 -5.25
CA ALA A 50 11.94 -29.10 -5.06
C ALA A 50 11.17 -28.06 -4.22
N LEU A 51 11.78 -27.56 -3.13
CA LEU A 51 11.20 -26.51 -2.29
C LEU A 51 11.04 -25.19 -3.06
N ALA A 52 12.07 -24.75 -3.79
CA ALA A 52 12.03 -23.55 -4.61
C ALA A 52 10.87 -23.60 -5.61
N LYS A 53 10.73 -24.71 -6.33
CA LYS A 53 9.63 -24.93 -7.27
C LYS A 53 8.25 -24.93 -6.61
N ALA A 54 8.09 -25.57 -5.46
CA ALA A 54 6.82 -25.64 -4.75
C ALA A 54 6.40 -24.28 -4.12
N LEU A 55 7.38 -23.43 -3.83
CA LEU A 55 7.19 -22.09 -3.26
C LEU A 55 7.15 -20.97 -4.31
N ASP A 56 7.34 -21.34 -5.58
CA ASP A 56 7.42 -20.38 -6.71
C ASP A 56 8.47 -19.28 -6.50
N VAL A 57 9.68 -19.70 -6.08
CA VAL A 57 10.85 -18.86 -5.88
C VAL A 57 12.08 -19.52 -6.49
N THR A 58 13.17 -18.76 -6.68
CA THR A 58 14.45 -19.33 -7.11
C THR A 58 15.24 -19.93 -5.95
N GLU A 59 16.16 -20.84 -6.25
CA GLU A 59 17.13 -21.36 -5.28
C GLU A 59 18.01 -20.21 -4.74
N GLU A 60 18.39 -19.27 -5.60
CA GLU A 60 19.15 -18.09 -5.22
C GLU A 60 18.41 -17.24 -4.18
N TYR A 61 17.10 -17.04 -4.33
CA TYR A 61 16.27 -16.36 -3.34
C TYR A 61 16.34 -17.08 -1.98
N LEU A 62 16.19 -18.39 -1.96
CA LEU A 62 16.23 -19.18 -0.72
C LEU A 62 17.61 -19.17 -0.03
N LEU A 63 18.68 -19.01 -0.81
CA LEU A 63 20.07 -18.96 -0.32
C LEU A 63 20.55 -17.55 0.06
N ASN A 64 19.80 -16.53 -0.30
CA ASN A 64 20.18 -15.13 0.02
C ASN A 64 20.09 -14.87 1.53
N GLU A 65 21.13 -14.29 2.10
CA GLU A 65 21.21 -13.97 3.53
C GLU A 65 20.68 -12.57 3.89
N ASP A 66 20.33 -11.77 2.92
CA ASP A 66 19.75 -10.44 3.17
C ASP A 66 18.43 -10.59 3.91
N GLU A 67 18.36 -10.00 5.07
CA GLU A 67 17.22 -10.10 5.97
C GLU A 67 16.47 -8.77 6.02
N ILE A 68 15.21 -8.80 5.59
CA ILE A 68 14.26 -7.71 5.76
C ILE A 68 13.31 -8.09 6.89
N ALA A 69 13.01 -7.13 7.76
CA ALA A 69 11.99 -7.30 8.79
C ALA A 69 11.05 -6.10 8.78
N LEU A 70 9.77 -6.35 9.03
CA LEU A 70 8.78 -5.31 9.26
C LEU A 70 8.74 -4.98 10.76
N GLU A 71 8.71 -3.69 11.08
CA GLU A 71 8.63 -3.16 12.45
C GLU A 71 7.44 -2.21 12.56
N GLY A 72 6.75 -2.28 13.71
CA GLY A 72 5.58 -1.43 13.95
C GLY A 72 4.49 -1.68 12.92
N VAL A 73 4.19 -2.97 12.66
CA VAL A 73 3.17 -3.36 11.69
C VAL A 73 1.80 -2.97 12.23
N ASP A 74 1.11 -2.11 11.49
CA ASP A 74 -0.28 -1.74 11.75
C ASP A 74 -1.17 -2.35 10.67
N PHE A 75 -2.10 -3.23 11.10
CA PHE A 75 -3.02 -3.92 10.21
C PHE A 75 -4.37 -3.22 10.18
N ARG A 76 -4.82 -2.84 9.01
CA ARG A 76 -6.21 -2.45 8.77
C ARG A 76 -7.05 -3.68 8.51
N LYS A 77 -7.75 -4.12 9.52
CA LYS A 77 -8.52 -5.37 9.49
C LYS A 77 -10.00 -5.15 9.74
N LYS A 78 -10.81 -5.95 9.05
CA LYS A 78 -12.21 -6.11 9.41
C LYS A 78 -12.34 -6.91 10.70
N VAL A 79 -13.47 -6.76 11.37
CA VAL A 79 -13.79 -7.59 12.52
C VAL A 79 -13.83 -9.06 12.07
N GLY A 80 -12.92 -9.88 12.63
CA GLY A 80 -12.83 -11.31 12.31
C GLY A 80 -11.56 -11.76 11.59
N ALA A 81 -10.70 -10.84 11.11
CA ALA A 81 -9.42 -11.21 10.54
C ALA A 81 -8.57 -12.01 11.53
N SER A 82 -8.02 -13.15 11.08
CA SER A 82 -7.26 -14.07 11.92
C SER A 82 -5.77 -13.70 11.94
N SER A 83 -5.08 -14.05 13.04
CA SER A 83 -3.62 -13.91 13.14
C SER A 83 -2.86 -14.70 12.06
N LYS A 84 -3.49 -15.73 11.48
CA LYS A 84 -2.91 -16.48 10.37
C LYS A 84 -2.89 -15.64 9.09
N GLU A 85 -3.99 -14.94 8.79
CA GLU A 85 -4.08 -14.05 7.62
C GLU A 85 -3.11 -12.89 7.74
N GLU A 86 -2.96 -12.31 8.94
CA GLU A 86 -1.96 -11.29 9.23
C GLU A 86 -0.54 -11.79 8.92
N ALA A 87 -0.18 -12.98 9.42
CA ALA A 87 1.14 -13.56 9.18
C ALA A 87 1.40 -13.88 7.70
N VAL A 88 0.39 -14.32 6.95
CA VAL A 88 0.48 -14.54 5.51
C VAL A 88 0.69 -13.21 4.78
N LEU A 89 -0.05 -12.17 5.13
CA LEU A 89 0.09 -10.85 4.50
C LEU A 89 1.47 -10.25 4.78
N GLU A 90 1.95 -10.33 6.01
CA GLU A 90 3.29 -9.87 6.40
C GLU A 90 4.37 -10.60 5.58
N ALA A 91 4.28 -11.92 5.49
CA ALA A 91 5.22 -12.72 4.70
C ALA A 91 5.18 -12.35 3.19
N ARG A 92 4.00 -12.14 2.62
CA ARG A 92 3.84 -11.68 1.23
C ARG A 92 4.44 -10.29 1.03
N ALA A 93 4.24 -9.39 1.98
CA ALA A 93 4.81 -8.04 1.94
C ALA A 93 6.35 -8.10 1.99
N ILE A 94 6.94 -8.89 2.89
CA ILE A 94 8.38 -9.10 2.98
C ILE A 94 8.92 -9.66 1.65
N HIS A 95 8.32 -10.72 1.13
CA HIS A 95 8.74 -11.35 -0.13
C HIS A 95 8.72 -10.35 -1.30
N MET A 96 7.65 -9.55 -1.42
CA MET A 96 7.55 -8.55 -2.48
C MET A 96 8.54 -7.40 -2.29
N LEU A 97 8.79 -6.98 -1.05
CA LEU A 97 9.80 -5.96 -0.74
C LEU A 97 11.21 -6.41 -1.09
N GLU A 98 11.55 -7.68 -0.84
CA GLU A 98 12.84 -8.24 -1.23
C GLU A 98 13.07 -8.14 -2.75
N ARG A 99 12.05 -8.45 -3.54
CA ARG A 99 12.08 -8.31 -5.00
C ARG A 99 12.21 -6.86 -5.43
N TYR A 100 11.44 -5.97 -4.79
CA TYR A 100 11.47 -4.53 -5.08
C TYR A 100 12.85 -3.94 -4.80
N LEU A 101 13.40 -4.22 -3.64
CA LEU A 101 14.71 -3.71 -3.24
C LEU A 101 15.83 -4.33 -4.08
N ALA A 102 15.71 -5.60 -4.48
CA ALA A 102 16.68 -6.24 -5.37
C ALA A 102 16.79 -5.53 -6.74
N VAL A 103 15.66 -5.12 -7.34
CA VAL A 103 15.71 -4.39 -8.62
C VAL A 103 16.29 -2.98 -8.45
N GLU A 104 16.02 -2.30 -7.34
CA GLU A 104 16.64 -1.00 -7.03
C GLU A 104 18.17 -1.14 -6.87
N ASP A 105 18.63 -2.22 -6.24
CA ASP A 105 20.06 -2.49 -6.06
C ASP A 105 20.75 -2.83 -7.39
N LEU A 106 20.10 -3.66 -8.21
CA LEU A 106 20.61 -4.01 -9.55
C LEU A 106 20.77 -2.78 -10.43
N LEU A 107 19.85 -1.84 -10.35
CA LEU A 107 19.91 -0.56 -11.06
C LEU A 107 20.84 0.46 -10.38
N GLN A 108 21.52 0.07 -9.28
CA GLN A 108 22.36 0.97 -8.47
C GLN A 108 21.61 2.23 -8.02
N MET A 109 20.29 2.17 -8.01
CA MET A 109 19.49 3.23 -7.47
C MET A 109 19.66 3.18 -5.95
N ARG A 110 20.12 4.25 -5.34
CA ARG A 110 19.88 4.41 -3.92
C ARG A 110 18.38 4.39 -3.79
N SER A 111 17.85 3.36 -3.11
CA SER A 111 16.46 3.39 -2.68
C SER A 111 16.21 4.79 -2.20
N VAL A 112 15.22 5.49 -2.74
CA VAL A 112 14.84 6.78 -2.20
C VAL A 112 14.44 6.45 -0.78
N ASP A 113 15.32 6.78 0.16
CA ASP A 113 15.04 6.68 1.57
C ASP A 113 13.81 7.53 1.82
N TRP A 114 12.96 7.13 2.75
CA TRP A 114 11.81 7.92 3.12
C TRP A 114 12.24 9.37 3.39
N GLU A 115 11.92 10.26 2.46
CA GLU A 115 12.10 11.69 2.65
C GLU A 115 11.00 12.21 3.56
N GLN A 116 11.27 12.15 4.86
CA GLN A 116 10.38 12.77 5.82
C GLN A 116 10.27 14.27 5.50
N PRO A 117 9.03 14.83 5.39
CA PRO A 117 8.84 16.25 5.21
C PRO A 117 9.61 17.04 6.27
N ARG A 118 10.21 18.17 5.90
CA ARG A 118 11.09 18.95 6.80
C ARG A 118 10.38 19.40 8.07
N SER A 119 9.09 19.65 7.95
CA SER A 119 8.21 20.07 9.04
C SER A 119 7.72 18.93 9.92
N ALA A 120 7.88 17.65 9.50
CA ALA A 120 7.43 16.49 10.27
C ALA A 120 8.47 16.03 11.32
N PRO A 121 8.05 15.41 12.46
CA PRO A 121 6.65 15.16 12.82
C PRO A 121 5.93 16.41 13.34
N HIS A 122 4.70 16.64 12.87
CA HIS A 122 3.89 17.77 13.30
C HIS A 122 3.19 17.45 14.62
N PRO A 123 3.34 18.27 15.67
CA PRO A 123 2.56 18.13 16.89
C PRO A 123 1.09 18.43 16.61
N VAL A 124 0.18 17.56 17.07
CA VAL A 124 -1.27 17.69 16.92
C VAL A 124 -1.89 17.64 18.31
N ALA A 125 -2.20 18.80 18.88
CA ALA A 125 -2.88 18.96 20.16
C ALA A 125 -4.39 19.23 19.99
N ASP A 126 -4.82 19.64 18.78
CA ASP A 126 -6.21 19.80 18.33
C ASP A 126 -6.34 19.27 16.90
N LEU A 127 -7.52 18.83 16.50
CA LEU A 127 -7.75 18.33 15.12
C LEU A 127 -7.48 19.40 14.04
N ARG A 128 -7.48 20.68 14.38
CA ARG A 128 -7.10 21.75 13.45
C ARG A 128 -5.61 21.74 13.12
N ASP A 129 -4.77 21.29 14.04
CA ASP A 129 -3.33 21.18 13.79
C ASP A 129 -3.03 20.17 12.68
N ALA A 130 -3.90 19.17 12.49
CA ALA A 130 -3.79 18.23 11.37
C ALA A 130 -4.02 18.88 9.99
N GLU A 131 -4.79 19.99 9.93
CA GLU A 131 -4.94 20.81 8.72
C GLU A 131 -3.63 21.53 8.37
N ASP A 132 -2.99 22.10 9.38
CA ASP A 132 -1.73 22.81 9.22
C ASP A 132 -0.60 21.85 8.88
N ALA A 133 -0.61 20.65 9.49
CA ALA A 133 0.30 19.55 9.11
C ALA A 133 0.16 19.16 7.63
N ALA A 134 -1.07 18.98 7.14
CA ALA A 134 -1.33 18.66 5.74
C ALA A 134 -0.85 19.75 4.79
N ARG A 135 -1.07 21.04 5.14
CA ARG A 135 -0.59 22.19 4.38
C ARG A 135 0.93 22.20 4.32
N SER A 136 1.59 22.06 5.47
CA SER A 136 3.06 22.06 5.56
C SER A 136 3.70 20.94 4.76
N VAL A 137 3.10 19.73 4.76
CA VAL A 137 3.60 18.62 3.92
C VAL A 137 3.43 18.94 2.44
N ARG A 138 2.31 19.55 2.03
CA ARG A 138 2.12 19.99 0.62
C ARG A 138 3.15 21.05 0.23
N ASP A 139 3.45 21.98 1.11
CA ASP A 139 4.44 23.04 0.89
C ASP A 139 5.86 22.45 0.78
N ASP A 140 6.24 21.57 1.71
CA ASP A 140 7.54 20.87 1.72
C ASP A 140 7.77 20.06 0.42
N TRP A 141 6.70 19.49 -0.13
CA TRP A 141 6.75 18.70 -1.37
C TRP A 141 6.50 19.52 -2.64
N GLY A 142 6.20 20.80 -2.51
CA GLY A 142 5.94 21.71 -3.65
C GLY A 142 4.67 21.36 -4.43
N LEU A 143 3.66 20.80 -3.78
CA LEU A 143 2.42 20.34 -4.43
C LEU A 143 1.42 21.47 -4.74
N GLY A 144 1.59 22.66 -4.13
CA GLY A 144 0.60 23.71 -4.21
C GLY A 144 -0.77 23.25 -3.69
N ASN A 145 -1.84 23.85 -4.24
CA ASN A 145 -3.21 23.56 -3.82
C ASN A 145 -4.02 22.72 -4.81
N ASP A 146 -3.43 22.37 -5.97
CA ASP A 146 -4.12 21.58 -6.98
C ASP A 146 -4.38 20.13 -6.54
N PRO A 147 -5.40 19.47 -7.08
CA PRO A 147 -5.61 18.04 -6.86
C PRO A 147 -4.38 17.22 -7.25
N ILE A 148 -4.02 16.24 -6.42
CA ILE A 148 -2.90 15.34 -6.69
C ILE A 148 -3.35 14.32 -7.77
N PRO A 149 -2.67 14.21 -8.93
CA PRO A 149 -3.11 13.31 -9.99
C PRO A 149 -3.08 11.83 -9.58
N GLN A 150 -1.93 11.34 -9.11
CA GLN A 150 -1.72 9.95 -8.66
C GLN A 150 -0.98 9.96 -7.33
N LEU A 151 -1.68 9.60 -6.26
CA LEU A 151 -1.09 9.64 -4.92
C LEU A 151 -0.12 8.48 -4.68
N ALA A 152 -0.42 7.29 -5.18
CA ALA A 152 0.48 6.15 -5.05
C ALA A 152 1.86 6.46 -5.67
N GLU A 153 1.91 7.01 -6.88
CA GLU A 153 3.17 7.39 -7.54
C GLU A 153 3.91 8.48 -6.77
N LEU A 154 3.20 9.52 -6.32
CA LEU A 154 3.79 10.57 -5.48
C LEU A 154 4.48 10.00 -4.23
N LEU A 155 3.81 9.08 -3.53
CA LEU A 155 4.36 8.45 -2.33
C LEU A 155 5.55 7.54 -2.65
N GLU A 156 5.51 6.83 -3.78
CA GLU A 156 6.64 6.02 -4.26
C GLU A 156 7.85 6.89 -4.60
N GLU A 157 7.66 8.08 -5.18
CA GLU A 157 8.71 9.06 -5.45
C GLU A 157 9.32 9.61 -4.15
N ARG A 158 8.57 9.65 -3.07
CA ARG A 158 9.02 10.06 -1.73
C ARG A 158 9.59 8.92 -0.89
N GLY A 159 9.81 7.74 -1.48
CA GLY A 159 10.49 6.62 -0.84
C GLY A 159 9.59 5.66 -0.06
N ILE A 160 8.27 5.81 -0.12
CA ILE A 160 7.32 4.86 0.45
C ILE A 160 7.10 3.73 -0.56
N LYS A 161 7.30 2.49 -0.16
CA LYS A 161 6.99 1.33 -1.01
C LYS A 161 5.51 1.02 -0.92
N ILE A 162 4.80 1.15 -2.04
CA ILE A 162 3.37 0.81 -2.11
C ILE A 162 3.24 -0.57 -2.73
N LEU A 163 2.61 -1.50 -2.02
CA LEU A 163 2.33 -2.84 -2.50
C LEU A 163 0.83 -3.05 -2.65
N SER A 164 0.42 -3.76 -3.68
CA SER A 164 -1.00 -4.01 -3.98
C SER A 164 -1.26 -5.51 -4.06
N PHE A 165 -2.11 -6.03 -3.18
CA PHE A 165 -2.47 -7.44 -3.11
C PHE A 165 -3.98 -7.66 -3.19
N ASP A 166 -4.37 -8.85 -3.64
CA ASP A 166 -5.72 -9.34 -3.46
C ASP A 166 -5.87 -9.81 -2.01
N LEU A 167 -6.75 -9.14 -1.28
CA LEU A 167 -6.97 -9.31 0.16
C LEU A 167 -8.46 -9.53 0.43
N ASP A 168 -8.78 -10.43 1.36
CA ASP A 168 -10.17 -10.72 1.74
C ASP A 168 -10.61 -9.89 2.95
N ASP A 169 -10.16 -10.24 4.14
CA ASP A 169 -10.60 -9.66 5.41
C ASP A 169 -9.64 -8.62 6.01
N ILE A 170 -8.49 -8.40 5.35
CA ILE A 170 -7.54 -7.32 5.69
C ILE A 170 -7.61 -6.27 4.58
N ASP A 171 -7.79 -5.01 4.95
CA ASP A 171 -7.84 -3.91 3.97
C ASP A 171 -6.44 -3.36 3.63
N GLY A 172 -5.42 -3.69 4.43
CA GLY A 172 -4.03 -3.31 4.20
C GLY A 172 -3.16 -3.38 5.46
N LEU A 173 -1.91 -2.97 5.32
CA LEU A 173 -0.99 -2.76 6.44
C LEU A 173 -0.04 -1.59 6.14
N ALA A 174 0.49 -0.97 7.20
CA ALA A 174 1.62 -0.06 7.12
C ALA A 174 2.72 -0.52 8.09
N ALA A 175 3.99 -0.33 7.70
CA ALA A 175 5.12 -0.72 8.54
C ALA A 175 6.40 0.04 8.19
N LYS A 176 7.38 0.00 9.11
CA LYS A 176 8.77 0.32 8.83
C LYS A 176 9.47 -0.93 8.30
N VAL A 177 10.30 -0.76 7.29
CA VAL A 177 11.11 -1.84 6.72
C VAL A 177 12.53 -1.69 7.25
N ARG A 178 12.91 -2.57 8.18
CA ARG A 178 14.29 -2.63 8.65
C ARG A 178 15.14 -3.42 7.66
N ARG A 179 16.26 -2.85 7.28
CA ARG A 179 17.26 -3.45 6.41
C ARG A 179 18.61 -3.44 7.12
N LYS A 180 19.40 -4.51 6.92
CA LYS A 180 20.77 -4.55 7.43
C LYS A 180 21.60 -3.50 6.68
N ASP A 181 22.33 -2.68 7.43
CA ASP A 181 23.29 -1.68 6.91
C ASP A 181 22.72 -0.60 5.97
N ARG A 182 21.40 -0.37 6.00
CA ARG A 182 20.72 0.67 5.20
C ARG A 182 19.69 1.45 6.01
N ALA A 183 19.36 2.64 5.52
CA ALA A 183 18.26 3.43 6.08
C ALA A 183 16.93 2.65 6.03
N ALA A 184 16.09 2.84 7.05
CA ALA A 184 14.77 2.23 7.09
C ALA A 184 13.90 2.79 5.94
N ALA A 185 13.18 1.91 5.25
CA ALA A 185 12.14 2.30 4.30
C ALA A 185 10.76 2.27 4.99
N ARG A 186 9.74 2.77 4.31
CA ARG A 186 8.34 2.63 4.70
C ARG A 186 7.61 1.79 3.67
N VAL A 187 6.65 1.00 4.12
CA VAL A 187 5.77 0.25 3.24
C VAL A 187 4.31 0.48 3.61
N ILE A 188 3.48 0.61 2.60
CA ILE A 188 2.03 0.56 2.73
C ILE A 188 1.52 -0.52 1.78
N VAL A 189 0.73 -1.43 2.29
CA VAL A 189 0.01 -2.43 1.51
C VAL A 189 -1.43 -2.00 1.36
N ILE A 190 -1.93 -2.03 0.13
CA ILE A 190 -3.32 -1.71 -0.22
C ILE A 190 -4.04 -2.91 -0.85
N LYS A 191 -5.34 -2.96 -0.67
CA LYS A 191 -6.20 -3.94 -1.34
C LYS A 191 -6.38 -3.56 -2.82
N ARG A 192 -6.03 -4.48 -3.74
CA ARG A 192 -6.05 -4.25 -5.19
C ARG A 192 -7.44 -3.89 -5.72
N SER A 193 -8.45 -4.63 -5.30
CA SER A 193 -9.83 -4.48 -5.78
C SER A 193 -10.61 -3.29 -5.20
N THR A 194 -9.99 -2.49 -4.32
CA THR A 194 -10.64 -1.30 -3.76
C THR A 194 -10.69 -0.18 -4.81
N TRP A 195 -11.80 0.56 -4.86
CA TRP A 195 -11.96 1.73 -5.72
C TRP A 195 -10.86 2.77 -5.48
N SER A 196 -10.43 3.44 -6.53
CA SER A 196 -9.28 4.36 -6.48
C SER A 196 -9.47 5.48 -5.47
N GLU A 197 -10.66 6.05 -5.31
CA GLU A 197 -10.94 7.10 -4.33
C GLU A 197 -10.68 6.64 -2.89
N ARG A 198 -11.04 5.39 -2.59
CA ARG A 198 -10.80 4.81 -1.26
C ARG A 198 -9.32 4.49 -1.05
N LYS A 199 -8.62 4.00 -2.09
CA LYS A 199 -7.16 3.81 -2.02
C LYS A 199 -6.46 5.12 -1.73
N ARG A 200 -6.80 6.19 -2.45
CA ARG A 200 -6.23 7.53 -2.26
C ARG A 200 -6.43 8.01 -0.83
N PHE A 201 -7.65 7.90 -0.32
CA PHE A 201 -7.93 8.30 1.05
C PHE A 201 -7.13 7.49 2.06
N ASN A 202 -7.05 6.16 1.87
CA ASN A 202 -6.27 5.28 2.71
C ASN A 202 -4.76 5.62 2.67
N LEU A 203 -4.20 5.85 1.49
CA LEU A 203 -2.80 6.26 1.34
C LEU A 203 -2.49 7.59 2.03
N ALA A 204 -3.37 8.58 1.89
CA ALA A 204 -3.23 9.86 2.57
C ALA A 204 -3.36 9.73 4.09
N HIS A 205 -4.20 8.81 4.58
CA HIS A 205 -4.37 8.52 5.99
C HIS A 205 -3.10 7.87 6.58
N GLU A 206 -2.50 6.89 5.88
CA GLU A 206 -1.22 6.31 6.30
C GLU A 206 -0.08 7.33 6.28
N LEU A 207 -0.06 8.21 5.29
CA LEU A 207 0.86 9.33 5.31
C LEU A 207 0.64 10.19 6.57
N GLY A 208 -0.61 10.42 6.97
CA GLY A 208 -0.94 11.12 8.21
C GLY A 208 -0.22 10.50 9.41
N HIS A 209 -0.36 9.19 9.66
CA HIS A 209 0.33 8.48 10.74
C HIS A 209 1.87 8.61 10.68
N MET A 210 2.43 8.81 9.50
CA MET A 210 3.89 8.96 9.35
C MET A 210 4.40 10.36 9.67
N VAL A 211 3.55 11.40 9.57
CA VAL A 211 3.98 12.81 9.63
C VAL A 211 3.41 13.60 10.80
N ILE A 212 2.36 13.08 11.50
CA ILE A 212 1.78 13.73 12.68
C ILE A 212 2.28 13.09 13.97
N ALA A 213 2.27 13.87 15.06
CA ALA A 213 2.55 13.40 16.42
C ALA A 213 1.43 13.86 17.34
N PRO A 214 0.33 13.08 17.50
CA PRO A 214 -0.78 13.42 18.37
C PRO A 214 -0.34 13.55 19.83
N SER A 215 -0.91 14.51 20.54
CA SER A 215 -0.63 14.80 21.95
C SER A 215 -1.91 15.28 22.66
N GLY A 216 -1.85 15.48 23.98
CA GLY A 216 -2.96 16.07 24.72
C GLY A 216 -4.27 15.26 24.71
N GLY A 217 -4.22 13.95 24.39
CA GLY A 217 -5.42 13.09 24.34
C GLY A 217 -6.19 13.18 23.01
N VAL A 218 -5.63 13.78 21.97
CA VAL A 218 -6.20 13.75 20.62
C VAL A 218 -6.19 12.31 20.11
N ASP A 219 -7.32 11.88 19.59
CA ASP A 219 -7.51 10.59 18.95
C ASP A 219 -6.68 10.55 17.64
N GLU A 220 -5.69 9.66 17.59
CA GLU A 220 -4.75 9.54 16.48
C GLU A 220 -5.44 9.22 15.16
N GLU A 221 -6.43 8.33 15.17
CA GLU A 221 -7.19 7.95 13.98
C GLU A 221 -7.98 9.15 13.43
N LYS A 222 -8.60 9.95 14.30
CA LYS A 222 -9.31 11.16 13.88
C LYS A 222 -8.36 12.21 13.33
N ALA A 223 -7.17 12.34 13.92
CA ALA A 223 -6.14 13.26 13.43
C ALA A 223 -5.64 12.84 12.04
N ALA A 224 -5.34 11.54 11.84
CA ALA A 224 -4.94 11.01 10.54
C ALA A 224 -6.05 11.14 9.48
N HIS A 225 -7.32 10.88 9.84
CA HIS A 225 -8.46 11.15 8.95
C HIS A 225 -8.59 12.63 8.57
N ARG A 226 -8.40 13.52 9.56
CA ARG A 226 -8.45 14.98 9.31
C ARG A 226 -7.32 15.41 8.39
N PHE A 227 -6.11 14.92 8.64
CA PHE A 227 -4.95 15.13 7.77
C PHE A 227 -5.24 14.66 6.34
N ALA A 228 -5.73 13.43 6.15
CA ALA A 228 -6.03 12.87 4.84
C ALA A 228 -7.03 13.74 4.04
N GLY A 229 -8.11 14.17 4.71
CA GLY A 229 -9.09 15.05 4.11
C GLY A 229 -8.50 16.41 3.70
N ALA A 230 -7.64 17.00 4.55
CA ALA A 230 -6.97 18.27 4.28
C ALA A 230 -5.90 18.15 3.18
N PHE A 231 -5.15 17.05 3.18
CA PHE A 231 -4.10 16.77 2.20
C PHE A 231 -4.67 16.58 0.79
N LEU A 232 -5.78 15.84 0.65
CA LEU A 232 -6.43 15.60 -0.65
C LEU A 232 -7.29 16.77 -1.12
N MET A 233 -7.90 17.52 -0.18
CA MET A 233 -8.85 18.60 -0.45
C MET A 233 -8.49 19.84 0.39
N PRO A 234 -7.51 20.65 -0.05
CA PRO A 234 -7.13 21.87 0.65
C PRO A 234 -8.33 22.78 0.90
N ALA A 235 -8.41 23.36 2.12
CA ALA A 235 -9.59 24.09 2.57
C ALA A 235 -9.95 25.27 1.67
N ASP A 236 -8.94 26.02 1.22
CA ASP A 236 -9.15 27.23 0.43
C ASP A 236 -9.69 26.91 -0.96
N VAL A 237 -9.16 25.84 -1.60
CA VAL A 237 -9.67 25.37 -2.89
C VAL A 237 -11.09 24.86 -2.76
N LEU A 238 -11.37 24.04 -1.75
CA LEU A 238 -12.71 23.49 -1.56
C LEU A 238 -13.75 24.61 -1.25
N ARG A 239 -13.37 25.62 -0.46
CA ARG A 239 -14.24 26.79 -0.21
C ARG A 239 -14.45 27.64 -1.47
N ALA A 240 -13.43 27.78 -2.31
CA ALA A 240 -13.57 28.50 -3.57
C ALA A 240 -14.56 27.77 -4.53
N GLU A 241 -14.51 26.45 -4.57
CA GLU A 241 -15.39 25.64 -5.43
C GLU A 241 -16.82 25.52 -4.89
N VAL A 242 -16.98 25.25 -3.61
CA VAL A 242 -18.29 24.94 -3.00
C VAL A 242 -18.95 26.16 -2.39
N GLY A 243 -18.15 27.16 -1.97
CA GLY A 243 -18.59 28.30 -1.17
C GLY A 243 -18.31 28.10 0.32
N VAL A 244 -18.40 29.21 1.07
CA VAL A 244 -18.05 29.24 2.51
C VAL A 244 -19.14 28.62 3.38
N HIS A 245 -20.43 28.90 3.03
CA HIS A 245 -21.59 28.39 3.76
C HIS A 245 -22.68 27.91 2.81
N ARG A 246 -23.14 26.70 2.96
CA ARG A 246 -24.15 26.08 2.11
C ARG A 246 -25.22 25.37 2.94
N SER A 247 -26.46 25.59 2.62
CA SER A 247 -27.61 24.90 3.22
C SER A 247 -27.77 23.49 2.65
N SER A 248 -27.29 23.25 1.41
CA SER A 248 -27.30 21.96 0.72
C SER A 248 -26.26 21.94 -0.40
N ILE A 249 -25.85 20.75 -0.79
CA ILE A 249 -25.03 20.47 -1.97
C ILE A 249 -25.77 19.42 -2.78
N SER A 250 -25.91 19.60 -4.09
CA SER A 250 -26.59 18.65 -4.94
C SER A 250 -25.71 17.41 -5.23
N ILE A 251 -26.32 16.28 -5.55
CA ILE A 251 -25.58 15.07 -5.94
C ILE A 251 -24.72 15.31 -7.18
N GLY A 252 -25.25 16.02 -8.19
CA GLY A 252 -24.50 16.35 -9.40
C GLY A 252 -23.25 17.18 -9.12
N GLU A 253 -23.35 18.16 -8.19
CA GLU A 253 -22.22 18.95 -7.75
C GLU A 253 -21.17 18.08 -7.01
N LEU A 254 -21.63 17.18 -6.14
CA LEU A 254 -20.74 16.24 -5.44
C LEU A 254 -20.04 15.29 -6.42
N VAL A 255 -20.71 14.83 -7.48
CA VAL A 255 -20.10 14.00 -8.53
C VAL A 255 -19.02 14.78 -9.29
N ALA A 256 -19.28 16.03 -9.64
CA ALA A 256 -18.28 16.89 -10.30
C ALA A 256 -17.03 17.10 -9.44
N LEU A 257 -17.24 17.40 -8.14
CA LEU A 257 -16.15 17.56 -7.18
C LEU A 257 -15.37 16.25 -6.92
N LYS A 258 -16.08 15.11 -6.86
CA LYS A 258 -15.48 13.79 -6.77
C LYS A 258 -14.48 13.57 -7.90
N LYS A 259 -14.86 13.82 -9.15
CA LYS A 259 -13.98 13.71 -10.32
C LYS A 259 -12.78 14.65 -10.22
N ARG A 260 -12.99 15.88 -9.76
CA ARG A 260 -11.92 16.88 -9.63
C ARG A 260 -10.87 16.49 -8.59
N PHE A 261 -11.30 16.07 -7.40
CA PHE A 261 -10.38 15.77 -6.30
C PHE A 261 -9.95 14.29 -6.23
N GLY A 262 -10.59 13.41 -6.99
CA GLY A 262 -10.32 11.97 -6.95
C GLY A 262 -10.63 11.35 -5.58
N VAL A 263 -11.74 11.74 -4.94
CA VAL A 263 -12.16 11.26 -3.62
C VAL A 263 -13.63 10.83 -3.65
N SER A 264 -14.07 10.04 -2.68
CA SER A 264 -15.47 9.64 -2.59
C SER A 264 -16.40 10.81 -2.26
N ILE A 265 -17.66 10.73 -2.69
CA ILE A 265 -18.71 11.70 -2.32
C ILE A 265 -18.84 11.77 -0.79
N GLN A 266 -18.72 10.63 -0.10
CA GLN A 266 -18.77 10.60 1.34
C GLN A 266 -17.62 11.40 1.97
N ALA A 267 -16.39 11.22 1.48
CA ALA A 267 -15.22 11.97 1.96
C ALA A 267 -15.39 13.49 1.74
N LEU A 268 -15.91 13.89 0.58
CA LEU A 268 -16.23 15.29 0.28
C LEU A 268 -17.23 15.88 1.29
N VAL A 269 -18.31 15.17 1.60
CA VAL A 269 -19.33 15.63 2.52
C VAL A 269 -18.82 15.70 3.96
N TYR A 270 -17.98 14.73 4.39
CA TYR A 270 -17.25 14.83 5.65
C TYR A 270 -16.37 16.08 5.70
N ARG A 271 -15.60 16.30 4.63
CA ARG A 271 -14.71 17.46 4.53
C ARG A 271 -15.46 18.79 4.58
N CYS A 272 -16.58 18.91 3.86
CA CYS A 272 -17.43 20.10 3.89
C CYS A 272 -18.01 20.36 5.28
N LYS A 273 -18.41 19.31 6.02
CA LYS A 273 -18.84 19.43 7.41
C LYS A 273 -17.69 19.89 8.32
N ASP A 274 -16.53 19.28 8.19
CA ASP A 274 -15.34 19.59 8.99
C ASP A 274 -14.87 21.04 8.84
N LEU A 275 -15.01 21.59 7.65
CA LEU A 275 -14.70 22.99 7.32
C LEU A 275 -15.84 23.96 7.68
N GLY A 276 -16.97 23.47 8.19
CA GLY A 276 -18.14 24.29 8.49
C GLY A 276 -18.87 24.83 7.26
N ILE A 277 -18.59 24.30 6.06
CA ILE A 277 -19.28 24.67 4.82
C ILE A 277 -20.75 24.25 4.89
N ILE A 278 -21.02 23.06 5.44
CA ILE A 278 -22.38 22.57 5.67
C ILE A 278 -22.62 22.32 7.17
N SER A 279 -23.89 22.48 7.57
CA SER A 279 -24.31 22.19 8.93
C SER A 279 -24.41 20.69 9.20
N GLN A 280 -24.41 20.27 10.49
CA GLN A 280 -24.68 18.90 10.91
C GLN A 280 -26.01 18.36 10.37
N ALA A 281 -27.03 19.20 10.26
CA ALA A 281 -28.33 18.83 9.70
C ALA A 281 -28.26 18.53 8.19
N ALA A 282 -27.49 19.34 7.43
CA ALA A 282 -27.28 19.10 6.01
C ALA A 282 -26.46 17.82 5.79
N PHE A 283 -25.42 17.60 6.59
CA PHE A 283 -24.64 16.36 6.59
C PHE A 283 -25.53 15.14 6.81
N ALA A 284 -26.37 15.15 7.87
CA ALA A 284 -27.26 14.03 8.18
C ALA A 284 -28.26 13.72 7.04
N ARG A 285 -28.80 14.76 6.38
CA ARG A 285 -29.68 14.58 5.22
C ARG A 285 -28.98 13.92 4.05
N LEU A 286 -27.76 14.34 3.72
CA LEU A 286 -26.97 13.73 2.64
C LEU A 286 -26.64 12.26 2.95
N PHE A 287 -26.22 11.97 4.17
CA PHE A 287 -25.92 10.59 4.59
C PHE A 287 -27.15 9.68 4.62
N LYS A 288 -28.35 10.23 4.87
CA LYS A 288 -29.60 9.49 4.71
C LYS A 288 -29.83 9.11 3.25
N ILE A 289 -29.66 10.06 2.32
CA ILE A 289 -29.75 9.82 0.87
C ILE A 289 -28.73 8.74 0.43
N PHE A 290 -27.49 8.80 0.93
CA PHE A 290 -26.45 7.82 0.60
C PHE A 290 -26.82 6.41 1.11
N ALA A 291 -27.43 6.32 2.30
CA ALA A 291 -27.91 5.04 2.82
C ALA A 291 -29.07 4.48 1.99
N GLU A 292 -30.05 5.31 1.62
CA GLU A 292 -31.18 4.93 0.77
C GLU A 292 -30.76 4.46 -0.63
N ARG A 293 -29.62 4.97 -1.14
CA ARG A 293 -29.03 4.58 -2.42
C ARG A 293 -28.03 3.41 -2.33
N GLY A 294 -27.80 2.86 -1.14
CA GLY A 294 -26.86 1.75 -0.93
C GLY A 294 -25.38 2.13 -0.96
N TRP A 295 -25.02 3.42 -1.10
CA TRP A 295 -23.62 3.84 -1.22
C TRP A 295 -22.79 3.68 0.05
N ARG A 296 -23.43 3.40 1.19
CA ARG A 296 -22.80 3.17 2.49
C ARG A 296 -22.53 1.69 2.81
N THR A 297 -22.92 0.80 1.93
CA THR A 297 -22.74 -0.65 2.07
C THR A 297 -21.79 -1.15 0.99
N ALA A 298 -21.07 -2.25 1.27
CA ALA A 298 -20.22 -2.87 0.28
C ALA A 298 -21.05 -3.24 -0.99
N PRO A 299 -20.54 -3.00 -2.20
CA PRO A 299 -19.16 -2.60 -2.56
C PRO A 299 -18.86 -1.09 -2.44
N PHE A 300 -19.69 -0.27 -1.79
CA PHE A 300 -19.54 1.19 -1.66
C PHE A 300 -19.52 1.92 -3.01
N GLU A 301 -20.31 1.43 -3.95
CA GLU A 301 -20.39 1.94 -5.31
C GLU A 301 -21.18 3.24 -5.36
N GLU A 302 -20.48 4.33 -5.52
CA GLU A 302 -21.02 5.66 -5.73
C GLU A 302 -21.13 5.95 -7.23
N PRO A 303 -21.89 6.98 -7.67
CA PRO A 303 -21.87 7.40 -9.06
C PRO A 303 -20.46 7.76 -9.55
N GLU A 304 -20.12 7.36 -10.76
CA GLU A 304 -18.83 7.66 -11.40
C GLU A 304 -17.64 7.23 -10.55
N THR A 305 -17.69 6.01 -10.02
CA THR A 305 -16.61 5.42 -9.26
C THR A 305 -15.37 5.25 -10.13
N MET A 306 -14.21 5.61 -9.61
CA MET A 306 -12.94 5.48 -10.32
C MET A 306 -12.45 4.03 -10.25
N GLU A 307 -12.12 3.46 -11.41
CA GLU A 307 -11.61 2.10 -11.52
C GLU A 307 -10.39 1.88 -10.63
N PRO A 308 -10.26 0.68 -10.02
CA PRO A 308 -9.16 0.37 -9.13
C PRO A 308 -7.76 0.55 -9.75
N GLU A 309 -7.63 0.44 -11.06
CA GLU A 309 -6.39 0.52 -11.83
C GLU A 309 -5.81 1.93 -11.88
N LEU A 310 -6.64 2.96 -11.71
CA LEU A 310 -6.21 4.37 -11.78
C LEU A 310 -5.30 4.78 -10.61
N GLU A 311 -5.34 4.06 -9.49
CA GLU A 311 -4.50 4.32 -8.31
C GLU A 311 -3.72 3.06 -7.91
N GLN A 312 -3.10 2.39 -8.88
CA GLN A 312 -2.18 1.28 -8.62
C GLN A 312 -0.73 1.76 -8.57
N PRO A 313 0.09 1.20 -7.67
CA PRO A 313 1.54 1.45 -7.69
C PRO A 313 2.16 0.84 -8.93
N LYS A 314 2.95 1.59 -9.68
CA LYS A 314 3.58 1.15 -10.93
C LYS A 314 5.09 1.23 -10.93
N ARG A 315 5.71 1.82 -9.89
CA ARG A 315 7.15 2.07 -9.87
C ARG A 315 7.97 0.78 -9.93
N PHE A 316 7.58 -0.26 -9.18
CA PHE A 316 8.27 -1.55 -9.21
C PHE A 316 8.29 -2.16 -10.61
N GLU A 317 7.13 -2.19 -11.28
CA GLU A 317 7.00 -2.71 -12.64
C GLU A 317 7.86 -1.92 -13.63
N ARG A 318 7.82 -0.57 -13.56
CA ARG A 318 8.67 0.31 -14.38
C ARG A 318 10.15 0.04 -14.16
N LEU A 319 10.58 -0.20 -12.93
CA LEU A 319 11.98 -0.53 -12.63
C LEU A 319 12.40 -1.88 -13.21
N CYS A 320 11.54 -2.89 -13.18
CA CYS A 320 11.81 -4.18 -13.81
C CYS A 320 11.96 -4.03 -15.33
N TYR A 321 11.06 -3.31 -15.99
CA TYR A 321 11.19 -3.03 -17.44
C TYR A 321 12.43 -2.21 -17.78
N ARG A 322 12.78 -1.23 -16.94
CA ARG A 322 14.00 -0.47 -17.10
C ARG A 322 15.25 -1.35 -17.00
N ALA A 323 15.34 -2.20 -15.97
CA ALA A 323 16.45 -3.11 -15.78
C ALA A 323 16.61 -4.10 -16.95
N LEU A 324 15.49 -4.56 -17.53
CA LEU A 324 15.47 -5.38 -18.72
C LEU A 324 15.96 -4.59 -19.96
N ALA A 325 15.45 -3.41 -20.20
CA ALA A 325 15.81 -2.56 -21.35
C ALA A 325 17.27 -2.11 -21.32
N GLU A 326 17.83 -1.86 -20.13
CA GLU A 326 19.24 -1.52 -19.93
C GLU A 326 20.18 -2.76 -19.97
N GLY A 327 19.62 -3.97 -20.12
CA GLY A 327 20.40 -5.22 -20.14
C GLY A 327 21.03 -5.57 -18.78
N VAL A 328 20.57 -4.96 -17.68
CA VAL A 328 21.02 -5.26 -16.31
C VAL A 328 20.52 -6.63 -15.88
N ILE A 329 19.32 -7.01 -16.34
CA ILE A 329 18.71 -8.33 -16.13
C ILE A 329 18.23 -8.91 -17.47
N GLY A 330 18.18 -10.24 -17.58
CA GLY A 330 17.55 -10.93 -18.70
C GLY A 330 16.05 -11.15 -18.49
N GLU A 331 15.36 -11.60 -19.54
CA GLU A 331 13.90 -11.86 -19.54
C GLU A 331 13.47 -12.82 -18.43
N SER A 332 14.20 -13.90 -18.19
CA SER A 332 13.91 -14.86 -17.12
C SER A 332 13.91 -14.20 -15.74
N ARG A 333 14.88 -13.30 -15.48
CA ARG A 333 14.97 -12.59 -14.21
C ARG A 333 13.90 -11.51 -14.09
N ALA A 334 13.57 -10.82 -15.19
CA ALA A 334 12.48 -9.85 -15.21
C ALA A 334 11.12 -10.54 -14.93
N ALA A 335 10.86 -11.67 -15.58
CA ALA A 335 9.66 -12.47 -15.36
C ALA A 335 9.56 -12.95 -13.89
N GLU A 336 10.64 -13.45 -13.32
CA GLU A 336 10.72 -13.85 -11.90
C GLU A 336 10.42 -12.66 -10.97
N LEU A 337 11.07 -11.52 -11.16
CA LEU A 337 10.83 -10.32 -10.36
C LEU A 337 9.36 -9.86 -10.44
N LEU A 338 8.77 -9.88 -11.62
CA LEU A 338 7.37 -9.52 -11.84
C LEU A 338 6.38 -10.59 -11.36
N GLY A 339 6.83 -11.84 -11.11
CA GLY A 339 5.98 -12.96 -10.72
C GLY A 339 5.07 -13.44 -11.85
N ILE A 340 5.57 -13.39 -13.09
CA ILE A 340 4.87 -13.82 -14.30
C ILE A 340 5.73 -14.81 -15.09
N SER A 341 5.13 -15.53 -16.01
CA SER A 341 5.92 -16.38 -16.94
C SER A 341 6.66 -15.52 -17.98
N VAL A 342 7.78 -16.05 -18.52
CA VAL A 342 8.51 -15.37 -19.62
C VAL A 342 7.56 -15.14 -20.82
N ARG A 343 6.70 -16.09 -21.16
CA ARG A 343 5.72 -15.95 -22.24
C ARG A 343 4.73 -14.77 -21.98
N GLU A 344 4.35 -14.57 -20.74
CA GLU A 344 3.48 -13.45 -20.37
C GLU A 344 4.24 -12.13 -20.44
N LEU A 345 5.52 -12.12 -20.05
CA LEU A 345 6.39 -10.95 -20.21
C LEU A 345 6.50 -10.55 -21.68
N ASP A 346 6.78 -11.50 -22.58
CA ASP A 346 6.87 -11.26 -24.02
C ASP A 346 5.56 -10.67 -24.56
N ALA A 347 4.42 -11.26 -24.18
CA ALA A 347 3.11 -10.77 -24.59
C ALA A 347 2.83 -9.33 -24.12
N ARG A 348 3.28 -8.94 -22.92
CA ARG A 348 3.16 -7.56 -22.41
C ARG A 348 4.05 -6.59 -23.17
N LEU A 349 5.27 -7.00 -23.51
CA LEU A 349 6.20 -6.18 -24.28
C LEU A 349 5.72 -5.94 -25.72
N ASP A 350 5.15 -6.97 -26.36
CA ASP A 350 4.60 -6.88 -27.70
C ASP A 350 3.36 -5.96 -27.77
N GLN A 351 2.49 -5.99 -26.75
CA GLN A 351 1.31 -5.12 -26.69
C GLN A 351 1.65 -3.63 -26.58
N VAL A 352 2.82 -3.30 -26.03
CA VAL A 352 3.30 -1.90 -25.90
C VAL A 352 3.98 -1.43 -27.20
N ALA A 353 4.45 -2.35 -28.03
CA ALA A 353 5.12 -2.05 -29.30
C ALA A 353 4.17 -1.91 -30.50
N ALA A 354 2.92 -2.28 -30.36
CA ALA A 354 1.86 -2.19 -31.38
C ALA A 354 1.00 -0.92 -31.20
#